data_8768c25a7c0c37e72342373003fa4811
#
_entry.id   8768c25a7c0c37e72342373003fa4811
#
_cell.length_a   1.000
_cell.length_b   1.000
_cell.length_c   1.000
_cell.angle_alpha   90.00
_cell.angle_beta   90.00
_cell.angle_gamma   90.00
#
_symmetry.space_group_name_H-M   'P 1'
#
loop_
_entity.id
_entity.type
_entity.pdbx_description
1 polymer ?
#
loop_
_entity_poly.entity_id
_entity_poly.type
_entity_poly.pdbx_seq_one_letter_code
_entity_poly.pdbx_strand_id
1 'polypeptide(L)'
;MIGLVNSAGTGVKITKYANVASMKSHGVEFTLSTKNIKTKDFDWNSDFIFSHAKNEVTDLHSNSRIIEMISGTGFTMAGYPVRSLFSIDFQGLNQYGQPTFINESGNLTVSDLNFQETIKKEHLVYEGPTDPTITGSFGNTFRYKGFNLNLFITYSFGNVVRLDPVFKNKYSDLTSMPREFKNRWTLPGDEQVTTIPVIADKLMNQQDSQLNYAYNAYNYSTARVAKGDFIRMKEISFGYDFPKKWIQPWKLNNLSLKLQATNLFLIYADKKLNGQDPEFFNTGGVASPVPKQFTLTLRVGL
;
A
#
# COMPACT_ATOMS: atom_id res chain seq x y z
N MET A 1 -8.52 -22.15 -5.78
CA MET A 1 -9.22 -21.11 -4.99
C MET A 1 -10.67 -21.55 -4.77
N ILE A 2 -11.20 -21.26 -3.58
CA ILE A 2 -12.57 -21.62 -3.22
C ILE A 2 -13.42 -20.35 -3.23
N GLY A 3 -14.58 -20.38 -3.87
CA GLY A 3 -15.53 -19.29 -3.93
C GLY A 3 -16.97 -19.75 -3.72
N LEU A 4 -17.88 -18.80 -3.56
CA LEU A 4 -19.31 -19.05 -3.45
C LEU A 4 -19.95 -19.17 -4.83
N VAL A 5 -20.66 -20.25 -5.08
CA VAL A 5 -21.39 -20.48 -6.33
C VAL A 5 -22.86 -20.75 -6.06
N ASN A 6 -23.73 -20.32 -6.96
CA ASN A 6 -25.14 -20.66 -6.90
C ASN A 6 -25.36 -22.10 -7.40
N SER A 7 -26.11 -22.88 -6.65
CA SER A 7 -26.49 -24.25 -7.06
C SER A 7 -27.68 -24.18 -8.01
N ALA A 8 -27.55 -24.72 -9.22
CA ALA A 8 -28.65 -24.87 -10.16
C ALA A 8 -29.47 -26.15 -9.86
N GLY A 9 -30.75 -26.15 -10.20
CA GLY A 9 -31.61 -27.36 -10.20
C GLY A 9 -32.35 -27.66 -8.90
N THR A 10 -32.26 -26.81 -7.88
CA THR A 10 -32.97 -27.02 -6.59
C THR A 10 -34.25 -26.18 -6.42
N GLY A 11 -34.58 -25.33 -7.40
CA GLY A 11 -35.72 -24.39 -7.30
C GLY A 11 -35.52 -23.27 -6.27
N VAL A 12 -34.45 -23.31 -5.48
CA VAL A 12 -34.07 -22.32 -4.46
C VAL A 12 -32.62 -21.90 -4.71
N LYS A 13 -32.29 -20.60 -4.61
CA LYS A 13 -30.91 -20.12 -4.66
C LYS A 13 -30.16 -20.61 -3.41
N ILE A 14 -29.43 -21.68 -3.52
CA ILE A 14 -28.53 -22.17 -2.48
C ILE A 14 -27.11 -21.80 -2.87
N THR A 15 -26.40 -21.13 -1.97
CA THR A 15 -24.98 -20.77 -2.15
C THR A 15 -24.13 -21.86 -1.51
N LYS A 16 -23.15 -22.39 -2.24
CA LYS A 16 -22.18 -23.38 -1.75
C LYS A 16 -20.76 -22.96 -2.08
N TYR A 17 -19.82 -23.45 -1.29
CA TYR A 17 -18.40 -23.31 -1.61
C TYR A 17 -18.01 -24.32 -2.69
N ALA A 18 -17.30 -23.84 -3.71
CA ALA A 18 -16.73 -24.67 -4.76
C ALA A 18 -15.37 -24.14 -5.21
N ASN A 19 -14.58 -24.96 -5.90
CA ASN A 19 -13.35 -24.53 -6.54
C ASN A 19 -13.72 -23.71 -7.78
N VAL A 20 -13.42 -22.40 -7.76
CA VAL A 20 -13.79 -21.46 -8.83
C VAL A 20 -12.59 -20.97 -9.61
N ALA A 21 -11.36 -21.23 -9.16
CA ALA A 21 -10.15 -20.81 -9.86
C ALA A 21 -8.96 -21.70 -9.55
N SER A 22 -8.06 -21.79 -10.52
CA SER A 22 -6.72 -22.38 -10.39
C SER A 22 -5.66 -21.28 -10.40
N MET A 23 -4.56 -21.53 -9.71
CA MET A 23 -3.43 -20.59 -9.68
C MET A 23 -2.11 -21.35 -9.62
N LYS A 24 -1.06 -20.73 -10.12
CA LYS A 24 0.33 -21.15 -9.93
C LYS A 24 1.07 -20.08 -9.13
N SER A 25 2.03 -20.50 -8.32
CA SER A 25 2.90 -19.62 -7.57
C SER A 25 4.34 -20.14 -7.63
N HIS A 26 5.28 -19.23 -7.70
CA HIS A 26 6.71 -19.53 -7.62
C HIS A 26 7.42 -18.39 -6.89
N GLY A 27 8.54 -18.72 -6.26
CA GLY A 27 9.29 -17.73 -5.49
C GLY A 27 10.67 -18.23 -5.09
N VAL A 28 11.43 -17.33 -4.51
CA VAL A 28 12.75 -17.59 -3.94
C VAL A 28 12.83 -16.93 -2.59
N GLU A 29 13.33 -17.68 -1.61
CA GLU A 29 13.62 -17.15 -0.26
C GLU A 29 15.10 -17.33 0.02
N PHE A 30 15.70 -16.31 0.63
CA PHE A 30 17.10 -16.30 0.99
C PHE A 30 17.28 -15.67 2.36
N THR A 31 18.02 -16.37 3.22
CA THR A 31 18.41 -15.88 4.55
C THR A 31 19.92 -15.98 4.70
N LEU A 32 20.55 -14.88 5.06
CA LEU A 32 21.98 -14.78 5.28
C LEU A 32 22.26 -14.15 6.64
N SER A 33 22.96 -14.88 7.51
CA SER A 33 23.50 -14.38 8.76
C SER A 33 25.02 -14.38 8.69
N THR A 34 25.62 -13.23 8.95
CA THR A 34 27.07 -13.05 8.87
C THR A 34 27.65 -12.51 10.18
N LYS A 35 28.84 -12.99 10.51
CA LYS A 35 29.71 -12.38 11.52
C LYS A 35 30.76 -11.57 10.79
N ASN A 36 30.51 -10.25 10.65
CA ASN A 36 31.36 -9.38 9.85
C ASN A 36 32.71 -9.10 10.54
N ILE A 37 32.65 -8.80 11.84
CA ILE A 37 33.81 -8.54 12.65
C ILE A 37 33.61 -9.22 14.00
N LYS A 38 34.65 -9.91 14.49
CA LYS A 38 34.68 -10.46 15.83
C LYS A 38 36.09 -10.27 16.41
N THR A 39 36.19 -9.39 17.40
CA THR A 39 37.40 -9.16 18.18
C THR A 39 37.13 -9.42 19.66
N LYS A 40 38.11 -9.19 20.52
CA LYS A 40 37.93 -9.31 21.97
C LYS A 40 36.90 -8.32 22.53
N ASP A 41 36.87 -7.11 21.99
CA ASP A 41 36.07 -6.01 22.52
C ASP A 41 34.91 -5.59 21.58
N PHE A 42 34.96 -5.97 20.31
CA PHE A 42 33.96 -5.56 19.31
C PHE A 42 33.43 -6.74 18.50
N ASP A 43 32.11 -6.80 18.34
CA ASP A 43 31.38 -7.81 17.57
C ASP A 43 30.37 -7.11 16.68
N TRP A 44 30.36 -7.41 15.37
CA TRP A 44 29.39 -6.93 14.40
C TRP A 44 28.82 -8.09 13.61
N ASN A 45 27.50 -8.27 13.74
CA ASN A 45 26.74 -9.28 13.00
C ASN A 45 25.69 -8.59 12.12
N SER A 46 25.43 -9.19 10.96
CA SER A 46 24.35 -8.74 10.07
C SER A 46 23.45 -9.93 9.70
N ASP A 47 22.15 -9.66 9.65
CA ASP A 47 21.14 -10.61 9.21
C ASP A 47 20.38 -9.99 8.03
N PHE A 48 20.29 -10.73 6.93
CA PHE A 48 19.58 -10.32 5.73
C PHE A 48 18.56 -11.39 5.37
N ILE A 49 17.30 -10.99 5.19
CA ILE A 49 16.21 -11.85 4.74
C ILE A 49 15.63 -11.23 3.48
N PHE A 50 15.47 -12.05 2.45
CA PHE A 50 14.86 -11.70 1.19
C PHE A 50 13.86 -12.78 0.81
N SER A 51 12.66 -12.37 0.39
CA SER A 51 11.64 -13.23 -0.18
C SER A 51 11.09 -12.55 -1.44
N HIS A 52 11.04 -13.30 -2.52
CA HIS A 52 10.33 -12.92 -3.74
C HIS A 52 9.33 -14.01 -4.08
N ALA A 53 8.04 -13.62 -4.23
CA ALA A 53 6.98 -14.52 -4.61
C ALA A 53 6.11 -13.88 -5.70
N LYS A 54 5.80 -14.66 -6.75
CA LYS A 54 4.88 -14.28 -7.82
C LYS A 54 3.81 -15.35 -7.96
N ASN A 55 2.57 -14.92 -8.01
CA ASN A 55 1.45 -15.82 -8.31
C ASN A 55 0.73 -15.36 -9.58
N GLU A 56 0.01 -16.26 -10.22
CA GLU A 56 -0.80 -15.99 -11.39
C GLU A 56 -2.02 -16.91 -11.39
N VAL A 57 -3.18 -16.35 -11.61
CA VAL A 57 -4.43 -17.10 -11.79
C VAL A 57 -4.42 -17.68 -13.19
N THR A 58 -4.47 -19.00 -13.30
CA THR A 58 -4.41 -19.70 -14.59
C THR A 58 -5.79 -19.95 -15.18
N ASP A 59 -6.79 -20.07 -14.31
CA ASP A 59 -8.18 -20.29 -14.72
C ASP A 59 -9.14 -19.68 -13.70
N LEU A 60 -10.26 -19.13 -14.17
CA LEU A 60 -11.26 -18.48 -13.31
C LEU A 60 -12.66 -18.69 -13.90
N HIS A 61 -13.52 -19.37 -13.16
CA HIS A 61 -14.93 -19.56 -13.48
C HIS A 61 -15.82 -18.53 -12.74
N SER A 62 -15.69 -17.26 -13.11
CA SER A 62 -16.50 -16.18 -12.53
C SER A 62 -16.61 -15.03 -13.53
N ASN A 63 -17.78 -14.38 -13.55
CA ASN A 63 -17.99 -13.15 -14.29
C ASN A 63 -17.62 -11.95 -13.41
N SER A 64 -16.67 -11.17 -13.90
CA SER A 64 -16.15 -10.00 -13.19
C SER A 64 -16.91 -8.75 -13.57
N ARG A 65 -17.21 -7.90 -12.59
CA ARG A 65 -17.74 -6.56 -12.83
C ARG A 65 -16.61 -5.54 -12.82
N ILE A 66 -16.68 -4.53 -13.67
CA ILE A 66 -15.66 -3.48 -13.77
C ILE A 66 -15.38 -2.83 -12.41
N ILE A 67 -16.41 -2.51 -11.65
CA ILE A 67 -16.27 -1.86 -10.34
C ILE A 67 -15.42 -2.68 -9.34
N GLU A 68 -15.47 -4.01 -9.45
CA GLU A 68 -14.66 -4.90 -8.60
C GLU A 68 -13.19 -4.87 -9.01
N MET A 69 -12.91 -4.72 -10.31
CA MET A 69 -11.54 -4.67 -10.86
C MET A 69 -10.81 -3.39 -10.49
N ILE A 70 -11.52 -2.26 -10.44
CA ILE A 70 -10.95 -0.94 -10.16
C ILE A 70 -10.95 -0.58 -8.67
N SER A 71 -11.59 -1.39 -7.80
CA SER A 71 -11.58 -1.16 -6.35
C SER A 71 -10.17 -1.37 -5.77
N GLY A 72 -9.85 -0.63 -4.71
CA GLY A 72 -8.51 -0.63 -4.11
C GLY A 72 -8.08 -1.95 -3.45
N THR A 73 -9.01 -2.89 -3.24
CA THR A 73 -8.73 -4.19 -2.61
C THR A 73 -8.06 -5.19 -3.55
N GLY A 74 -8.00 -4.89 -4.85
CA GLY A 74 -7.52 -5.79 -5.89
C GLY A 74 -8.55 -6.85 -6.28
N PHE A 75 -8.47 -7.31 -7.50
CA PHE A 75 -9.40 -8.26 -8.11
C PHE A 75 -8.68 -9.48 -8.68
N THR A 76 -9.36 -10.62 -8.69
CA THR A 76 -8.85 -11.88 -9.23
C THR A 76 -9.28 -12.04 -10.69
N MET A 77 -8.32 -12.11 -11.62
CA MET A 77 -8.56 -12.32 -13.06
C MET A 77 -7.54 -13.29 -13.63
N ALA A 78 -7.98 -14.16 -14.56
CA ALA A 78 -7.09 -15.10 -15.25
C ALA A 78 -6.00 -14.35 -16.05
N GLY A 79 -4.76 -14.84 -15.98
CA GLY A 79 -3.57 -14.22 -16.57
C GLY A 79 -2.89 -13.17 -15.70
N TYR A 80 -3.43 -12.86 -14.52
CA TYR A 80 -2.92 -11.85 -13.61
C TYR A 80 -2.70 -12.41 -12.19
N PRO A 81 -1.96 -11.69 -11.33
CA PRO A 81 -1.86 -12.01 -9.90
C PRO A 81 -3.23 -12.06 -9.22
N VAL A 82 -3.33 -12.82 -8.13
CA VAL A 82 -4.61 -13.07 -7.42
C VAL A 82 -5.33 -11.78 -7.01
N ARG A 83 -4.59 -10.76 -6.60
CA ARG A 83 -5.13 -9.45 -6.21
C ARG A 83 -4.51 -8.39 -7.10
N SER A 84 -5.12 -8.19 -8.26
CA SER A 84 -4.66 -7.26 -9.29
C SER A 84 -5.50 -5.99 -9.28
N LEU A 85 -4.83 -4.84 -9.37
CA LEU A 85 -5.46 -3.54 -9.48
C LEU A 85 -5.50 -3.10 -10.94
N PHE A 86 -6.66 -2.66 -11.37
CA PHE A 86 -6.89 -2.07 -12.68
C PHE A 86 -7.38 -0.63 -12.51
N SER A 87 -7.16 0.20 -13.52
CA SER A 87 -7.52 1.61 -13.51
C SER A 87 -8.17 2.02 -14.82
N ILE A 88 -9.02 3.05 -14.74
CA ILE A 88 -9.51 3.76 -15.91
C ILE A 88 -8.38 4.67 -16.41
N ASP A 89 -8.12 4.67 -17.72
CA ASP A 89 -7.01 5.40 -18.30
C ASP A 89 -7.28 6.91 -18.32
N PHE A 90 -6.58 7.65 -17.46
CA PHE A 90 -6.71 9.10 -17.32
C PHE A 90 -5.84 9.83 -18.35
N GLN A 91 -6.44 10.70 -19.15
CA GLN A 91 -5.80 11.42 -20.24
C GLN A 91 -5.40 12.86 -19.91
N GLY A 92 -5.55 13.27 -18.64
CA GLY A 92 -5.24 14.63 -18.20
C GLY A 92 -6.47 15.45 -17.88
N LEU A 93 -6.28 16.74 -17.65
CA LEU A 93 -7.33 17.73 -17.46
C LEU A 93 -7.51 18.54 -18.74
N ASN A 94 -8.75 18.90 -19.03
CA ASN A 94 -9.03 19.89 -20.08
C ASN A 94 -8.75 21.33 -19.58
N GLN A 95 -8.89 22.32 -20.45
CA GLN A 95 -8.69 23.75 -20.14
C GLN A 95 -9.62 24.31 -19.04
N TYR A 96 -10.64 23.57 -18.64
CA TYR A 96 -11.58 23.90 -17.55
C TYR A 96 -11.28 23.13 -16.27
N GLY A 97 -10.17 22.37 -16.24
CA GLY A 97 -9.79 21.56 -15.10
C GLY A 97 -10.61 20.28 -14.89
N GLN A 98 -11.39 19.86 -15.88
CA GLN A 98 -12.21 18.64 -15.81
C GLN A 98 -11.39 17.42 -16.25
N PRO A 99 -11.55 16.25 -15.59
CA PRO A 99 -10.82 15.04 -15.93
C PRO A 99 -11.30 14.46 -17.26
N THR A 100 -10.36 14.09 -18.14
CA THR A 100 -10.65 13.55 -19.47
C THR A 100 -10.26 12.08 -19.60
N PHE A 101 -11.02 11.37 -20.41
CA PHE A 101 -10.87 9.93 -20.68
C PHE A 101 -11.17 9.63 -22.14
N ILE A 102 -10.68 8.50 -22.63
CA ILE A 102 -11.09 7.96 -23.93
C ILE A 102 -12.35 7.11 -23.72
N ASN A 103 -13.43 7.46 -24.39
CA ASN A 103 -14.66 6.67 -24.36
C ASN A 103 -14.60 5.45 -25.30
N GLU A 104 -15.63 4.62 -25.33
CA GLU A 104 -15.70 3.43 -26.19
C GLU A 104 -15.61 3.72 -27.70
N SER A 105 -15.97 4.95 -28.10
CA SER A 105 -15.86 5.40 -29.49
C SER A 105 -14.47 5.93 -29.85
N GLY A 106 -13.52 5.92 -28.90
CA GLY A 106 -12.15 6.42 -29.08
C GLY A 106 -12.04 7.95 -28.98
N ASN A 107 -13.04 8.64 -28.51
CA ASN A 107 -13.02 10.10 -28.36
C ASN A 107 -12.56 10.52 -26.97
N LEU A 108 -11.74 11.58 -26.93
CA LEU A 108 -11.37 12.25 -25.69
C LEU A 108 -12.54 13.08 -25.19
N THR A 109 -13.04 12.78 -23.99
CA THR A 109 -14.27 13.38 -23.46
C THR A 109 -14.28 13.48 -21.95
N VAL A 110 -15.16 14.34 -21.42
CA VAL A 110 -15.55 14.42 -19.99
C VAL A 110 -16.97 13.85 -19.77
N SER A 111 -17.67 13.52 -20.84
CA SER A 111 -19.05 13.00 -20.84
C SER A 111 -19.08 11.61 -21.46
N ASP A 112 -20.24 10.96 -21.40
CA ASP A 112 -20.44 9.63 -22.00
C ASP A 112 -19.49 8.56 -21.47
N LEU A 113 -19.30 8.61 -20.14
CA LEU A 113 -18.44 7.71 -19.38
C LEU A 113 -19.23 7.00 -18.30
N ASN A 114 -19.85 5.89 -18.63
CA ASN A 114 -20.46 5.01 -17.65
C ASN A 114 -19.63 3.74 -17.49
N PHE A 115 -18.61 3.79 -16.63
CA PHE A 115 -17.68 2.68 -16.44
C PHE A 115 -18.32 1.39 -15.92
N GLN A 116 -19.58 1.41 -15.47
CA GLN A 116 -20.30 0.20 -15.08
C GLN A 116 -20.96 -0.51 -16.28
N GLU A 117 -21.33 0.22 -17.29
CA GLU A 117 -22.09 -0.26 -18.43
C GLU A 117 -21.31 -0.22 -19.75
N THR A 118 -20.51 0.82 -19.96
CA THR A 118 -19.86 1.08 -21.25
C THR A 118 -18.38 0.72 -21.31
N ILE A 119 -17.63 0.87 -20.22
CA ILE A 119 -16.20 0.54 -20.21
C ILE A 119 -16.02 -0.98 -20.16
N LYS A 120 -15.36 -1.53 -21.17
CA LYS A 120 -14.96 -2.92 -21.21
C LYS A 120 -13.63 -3.12 -20.50
N LYS A 121 -13.38 -4.35 -20.03
CA LYS A 121 -12.11 -4.70 -19.36
C LYS A 121 -10.87 -4.41 -20.22
N GLU A 122 -11.00 -4.47 -21.54
CA GLU A 122 -9.95 -4.18 -22.52
C GLU A 122 -9.51 -2.70 -22.48
N HIS A 123 -10.35 -1.80 -21.95
CA HIS A 123 -10.08 -0.38 -21.78
C HIS A 123 -9.45 -0.05 -20.43
N LEU A 124 -9.27 -1.04 -19.57
CA LEU A 124 -8.63 -0.84 -18.27
C LEU A 124 -7.11 -1.04 -18.36
N VAL A 125 -6.37 -0.22 -17.64
CA VAL A 125 -4.94 -0.34 -17.48
C VAL A 125 -4.65 -1.24 -16.28
N TYR A 126 -3.81 -2.25 -16.46
CA TYR A 126 -3.29 -3.05 -15.38
C TYR A 126 -2.18 -2.30 -14.65
N GLU A 127 -2.37 -2.01 -13.37
CA GLU A 127 -1.43 -1.24 -12.55
C GLU A 127 -0.41 -2.12 -11.81
N GLY A 128 -0.80 -3.32 -11.44
CA GLY A 128 0.03 -4.24 -10.67
C GLY A 128 -0.73 -5.03 -9.61
N PRO A 129 -0.03 -5.90 -8.86
CA PRO A 129 -0.61 -6.59 -7.71
C PRO A 129 -0.79 -5.62 -6.54
N THR A 130 -1.81 -5.84 -5.71
CA THR A 130 -1.97 -5.11 -4.45
C THR A 130 -1.18 -5.74 -3.30
N ASP A 131 -0.76 -6.99 -3.45
CA ASP A 131 0.12 -7.66 -2.51
C ASP A 131 1.59 -7.51 -2.93
N PRO A 132 2.51 -7.25 -2.01
CA PRO A 132 3.92 -7.11 -2.34
C PRO A 132 4.50 -8.41 -2.90
N THR A 133 5.35 -8.27 -3.93
CA THR A 133 6.05 -9.41 -4.52
C THR A 133 7.45 -9.62 -3.95
N ILE A 134 8.01 -8.62 -3.30
CA ILE A 134 9.32 -8.65 -2.64
C ILE A 134 9.15 -8.15 -1.22
N THR A 135 9.58 -8.94 -0.24
CA THR A 135 9.61 -8.56 1.18
C THR A 135 10.90 -9.00 1.82
N GLY A 136 11.29 -8.32 2.88
CA GLY A 136 12.44 -8.76 3.63
C GLY A 136 12.87 -7.80 4.73
N SER A 137 14.05 -8.10 5.28
CA SER A 137 14.60 -7.32 6.37
C SER A 137 16.12 -7.29 6.34
N PHE A 138 16.68 -6.26 6.97
CA PHE A 138 18.11 -6.13 7.19
C PHE A 138 18.35 -5.68 8.63
N GLY A 139 19.01 -6.56 9.40
CA GLY A 139 19.38 -6.35 10.77
C GLY A 139 20.89 -6.17 10.92
N ASN A 140 21.31 -5.28 11.82
CA ASN A 140 22.71 -5.14 12.24
C ASN A 140 22.78 -5.07 13.75
N THR A 141 23.63 -5.90 14.33
CA THR A 141 23.91 -5.90 15.77
C THR A 141 25.38 -5.58 15.99
N PHE A 142 25.63 -4.53 16.76
CA PHE A 142 26.97 -4.10 17.17
C PHE A 142 27.11 -4.27 18.69
N ARG A 143 28.18 -4.88 19.12
CA ARG A 143 28.54 -5.00 20.54
C ARG A 143 29.95 -4.47 20.79
N TYR A 144 30.07 -3.61 21.79
CA TYR A 144 31.36 -3.05 22.18
C TYR A 144 31.42 -2.83 23.69
N LYS A 145 32.31 -3.57 24.38
CA LYS A 145 32.59 -3.40 25.83
C LYS A 145 31.33 -3.24 26.71
N GLY A 146 30.32 -4.11 26.51
CA GLY A 146 29.05 -4.07 27.22
C GLY A 146 27.95 -3.23 26.56
N PHE A 147 28.28 -2.36 25.61
CA PHE A 147 27.27 -1.69 24.77
C PHE A 147 26.74 -2.61 23.70
N ASN A 148 25.44 -2.56 23.47
CA ASN A 148 24.74 -3.30 22.43
C ASN A 148 23.89 -2.31 21.63
N LEU A 149 24.11 -2.22 20.32
CA LEU A 149 23.26 -1.47 19.38
C LEU A 149 22.66 -2.43 18.36
N ASN A 150 21.34 -2.42 18.24
CA ASN A 150 20.63 -3.15 17.20
C ASN A 150 19.87 -2.18 16.29
N LEU A 151 20.02 -2.35 14.98
CA LEU A 151 19.32 -1.62 13.95
C LEU A 151 18.55 -2.65 13.09
N PHE A 152 17.26 -2.51 12.99
CA PHE A 152 16.42 -3.42 12.22
C PHE A 152 15.53 -2.67 11.23
N ILE A 153 15.73 -2.96 9.96
CA ILE A 153 15.03 -2.36 8.81
C ILE A 153 14.17 -3.43 8.16
N THR A 154 12.96 -3.07 7.76
CA THR A 154 12.10 -3.90 6.92
C THR A 154 11.83 -3.20 5.60
N TYR A 155 11.61 -3.97 4.55
CA TYR A 155 11.25 -3.46 3.24
C TYR A 155 10.18 -4.31 2.58
N SER A 156 9.40 -3.66 1.70
CA SER A 156 8.34 -4.27 0.92
C SER A 156 8.24 -3.54 -0.41
N PHE A 157 8.21 -4.29 -1.52
CA PHE A 157 8.20 -3.75 -2.87
C PHE A 157 7.32 -4.56 -3.82
N GLY A 158 6.96 -3.93 -4.93
CA GLY A 158 6.32 -4.56 -6.07
C GLY A 158 4.81 -4.66 -5.97
N ASN A 159 4.19 -3.86 -5.12
CA ASN A 159 2.75 -3.70 -5.07
C ASN A 159 2.32 -2.27 -5.38
N VAL A 160 1.05 -2.12 -5.70
CA VAL A 160 0.41 -0.82 -5.94
C VAL A 160 -0.76 -0.61 -4.98
N VAL A 161 -1.06 0.65 -4.70
CA VAL A 161 -2.16 1.05 -3.83
C VAL A 161 -3.03 2.09 -4.51
N ARG A 162 -4.36 2.00 -4.34
CA ARG A 162 -5.32 3.02 -4.75
C ARG A 162 -5.32 4.14 -3.71
N LEU A 163 -5.05 5.37 -4.15
CA LEU A 163 -5.12 6.55 -3.30
C LEU A 163 -6.58 6.87 -2.92
N ASP A 164 -6.76 7.53 -1.78
CA ASP A 164 -8.07 7.97 -1.33
C ASP A 164 -8.77 8.86 -2.37
N PRO A 165 -10.10 8.77 -2.51
CA PRO A 165 -10.86 9.61 -3.42
C PRO A 165 -10.67 11.10 -3.14
N VAL A 166 -10.43 11.90 -4.17
CA VAL A 166 -10.43 13.37 -4.08
C VAL A 166 -11.76 13.97 -4.46
N PHE A 167 -12.53 13.30 -5.33
CA PHE A 167 -13.88 13.72 -5.67
C PHE A 167 -14.90 13.14 -4.69
N LYS A 168 -15.80 14.00 -4.22
CA LYS A 168 -16.98 13.65 -3.40
C LYS A 168 -18.18 14.41 -3.95
N ASN A 169 -19.35 13.77 -3.94
CA ASN A 169 -20.61 14.39 -4.39
C ASN A 169 -20.99 15.63 -3.55
N LYS A 170 -20.53 15.68 -2.31
CA LYS A 170 -20.70 16.82 -1.40
C LYS A 170 -19.41 17.05 -0.65
N TYR A 171 -18.97 18.29 -0.66
CA TYR A 171 -17.88 18.77 0.19
C TYR A 171 -18.46 19.49 1.39
N SER A 172 -17.90 19.27 2.56
CA SER A 172 -18.30 19.97 3.77
C SER A 172 -17.05 20.23 4.64
N ASP A 173 -17.10 21.25 5.47
CA ASP A 173 -16.01 21.60 6.38
C ASP A 173 -15.71 20.50 7.41
N LEU A 174 -16.66 19.59 7.61
CA LEU A 174 -16.52 18.45 8.51
C LEU A 174 -15.89 17.22 7.83
N THR A 175 -15.60 17.28 6.53
CA THR A 175 -15.07 16.18 5.77
C THR A 175 -13.61 16.42 5.44
N SER A 176 -12.72 15.54 5.92
CA SER A 176 -11.32 15.59 5.54
C SER A 176 -11.12 15.24 4.07
N MET A 177 -10.19 15.93 3.43
CA MET A 177 -9.75 15.66 2.07
C MET A 177 -8.28 15.23 2.07
N PRO A 178 -7.83 14.43 1.09
CA PRO A 178 -6.43 14.12 0.93
C PRO A 178 -5.59 15.42 0.83
N ARG A 179 -4.41 15.41 1.43
CA ARG A 179 -3.53 16.59 1.47
C ARG A 179 -3.22 17.18 0.10
N GLU A 180 -3.14 16.35 -0.92
CA GLU A 180 -2.90 16.74 -2.31
C GLU A 180 -4.00 17.58 -2.94
N PHE A 181 -5.23 17.54 -2.39
CA PHE A 181 -6.35 18.33 -2.88
C PHE A 181 -6.10 19.85 -2.87
N LYS A 182 -5.17 20.31 -2.06
CA LYS A 182 -4.71 21.72 -2.10
C LYS A 182 -4.08 22.11 -3.43
N ASN A 183 -3.55 21.14 -4.19
CA ASN A 183 -2.91 21.34 -5.49
C ASN A 183 -3.89 21.12 -6.67
N ARG A 184 -5.20 21.14 -6.41
CA ARG A 184 -6.20 21.02 -7.48
C ARG A 184 -6.09 22.16 -8.48
N TRP A 185 -6.59 21.91 -9.68
CA TRP A 185 -6.73 22.94 -10.71
C TRP A 185 -7.61 24.10 -10.17
N THR A 186 -7.18 25.34 -10.40
CA THR A 186 -7.86 26.57 -9.94
C THR A 186 -7.97 27.62 -11.04
N LEU A 187 -6.97 27.69 -11.93
CA LEU A 187 -6.89 28.68 -13.00
C LEU A 187 -6.50 28.02 -14.33
N PRO A 188 -6.94 28.57 -15.48
CA PRO A 188 -6.47 28.13 -16.80
C PRO A 188 -4.94 28.13 -16.89
N GLY A 189 -4.39 27.00 -17.36
CA GLY A 189 -2.96 26.72 -17.37
C GLY A 189 -2.52 25.72 -16.30
N ASP A 190 -3.27 25.58 -15.22
CA ASP A 190 -2.95 24.61 -14.15
C ASP A 190 -3.02 23.16 -14.66
N GLU A 191 -3.75 22.87 -15.73
CA GLU A 191 -3.80 21.53 -16.35
C GLU A 191 -2.44 21.02 -16.83
N GLN A 192 -1.47 21.93 -16.99
CA GLN A 192 -0.08 21.58 -17.34
C GLN A 192 0.76 21.13 -16.15
N VAL A 193 0.34 21.44 -14.90
CA VAL A 193 1.14 21.25 -13.69
C VAL A 193 0.45 20.38 -12.65
N THR A 194 -0.86 20.20 -12.74
CA THR A 194 -1.62 19.32 -11.83
C THR A 194 -2.43 18.28 -12.59
N THR A 195 -2.65 17.13 -11.93
CA THR A 195 -3.56 16.10 -12.39
C THR A 195 -4.86 16.06 -11.57
N ILE A 196 -5.00 16.96 -10.59
CA ILE A 196 -6.15 16.96 -9.67
C ILE A 196 -7.21 17.92 -10.21
N PRO A 197 -8.44 17.42 -10.49
CA PRO A 197 -9.49 18.21 -11.10
C PRO A 197 -9.92 19.43 -10.27
N VAL A 198 -10.53 20.40 -10.96
CA VAL A 198 -11.29 21.48 -10.32
C VAL A 198 -12.48 20.90 -9.53
N ILE A 199 -12.95 21.60 -8.52
CA ILE A 199 -14.22 21.25 -7.87
C ILE A 199 -15.37 21.50 -8.86
N ALA A 200 -16.09 20.43 -9.24
CA ALA A 200 -17.31 20.58 -10.04
C ALA A 200 -18.39 21.31 -9.21
N ASP A 201 -18.62 22.56 -9.53
CA ASP A 201 -19.66 23.33 -8.88
C ASP A 201 -21.07 22.98 -9.38
N LYS A 202 -22.08 23.63 -8.79
CA LYS A 202 -23.48 23.37 -9.16
C LYS A 202 -23.78 23.76 -10.61
N LEU A 203 -23.14 24.81 -11.11
CA LEU A 203 -23.38 25.31 -12.48
C LEU A 203 -22.79 24.33 -13.50
N MET A 204 -21.57 23.86 -13.29
CA MET A 204 -20.92 22.86 -14.13
C MET A 204 -21.75 21.57 -14.20
N ASN A 205 -22.24 21.07 -13.05
CA ASN A 205 -23.11 19.89 -12.99
C ASN A 205 -24.51 20.08 -13.62
N GLN A 206 -25.00 21.34 -13.70
CA GLN A 206 -26.24 21.64 -14.42
C GLN A 206 -26.02 21.70 -15.92
N GLN A 207 -24.86 22.15 -16.39
CA GLN A 207 -24.50 22.22 -17.80
C GLN A 207 -24.22 20.82 -18.38
N ASP A 208 -23.60 19.95 -17.61
CA ASP A 208 -23.37 18.56 -17.99
C ASP A 208 -23.72 17.62 -16.82
N SER A 209 -24.89 17.00 -16.94
CA SER A 209 -25.38 16.04 -15.94
C SER A 209 -24.56 14.77 -15.84
N GLN A 210 -23.72 14.48 -16.84
CA GLN A 210 -22.85 13.30 -16.87
C GLN A 210 -21.43 13.58 -16.30
N LEU A 211 -21.10 14.83 -16.04
CA LEU A 211 -19.79 15.21 -15.49
C LEU A 211 -19.44 14.45 -14.21
N ASN A 212 -20.43 14.12 -13.42
CA ASN A 212 -20.29 13.30 -12.21
C ASN A 212 -19.67 11.92 -12.49
N TYR A 213 -19.92 11.32 -13.66
CA TYR A 213 -19.30 10.04 -14.05
C TYR A 213 -17.80 10.20 -14.30
N ALA A 214 -17.38 11.29 -14.96
CA ALA A 214 -15.96 11.56 -15.20
C ALA A 214 -15.20 11.78 -13.88
N TYR A 215 -15.78 12.52 -12.94
CA TYR A 215 -15.17 12.72 -11.63
C TYR A 215 -15.11 11.44 -10.78
N ASN A 216 -16.12 10.60 -10.87
CA ASN A 216 -16.09 9.30 -10.24
C ASN A 216 -15.06 8.37 -10.91
N ALA A 217 -14.98 8.38 -12.24
CA ALA A 217 -13.96 7.66 -12.99
C ALA A 217 -12.55 8.12 -12.60
N TYR A 218 -12.35 9.41 -12.34
CA TYR A 218 -11.07 9.94 -11.86
C TYR A 218 -10.60 9.29 -10.55
N ASN A 219 -11.51 9.07 -9.60
CA ASN A 219 -11.18 8.39 -8.34
C ASN A 219 -10.62 6.96 -8.54
N TYR A 220 -10.97 6.34 -9.68
CA TYR A 220 -10.55 4.98 -10.05
C TYR A 220 -9.56 4.94 -11.22
N SER A 221 -8.98 6.09 -11.55
CA SER A 221 -8.06 6.21 -12.69
C SER A 221 -6.60 5.92 -12.35
N THR A 222 -5.77 5.87 -13.40
CA THR A 222 -4.30 5.75 -13.32
C THR A 222 -3.67 6.89 -12.54
N ALA A 223 -4.29 8.09 -12.51
CA ALA A 223 -3.84 9.21 -11.70
C ALA A 223 -3.91 8.93 -10.18
N ARG A 224 -4.79 8.02 -9.77
CA ARG A 224 -5.07 7.69 -8.37
C ARG A 224 -4.40 6.40 -7.92
N VAL A 225 -3.25 6.06 -8.50
CA VAL A 225 -2.42 4.91 -8.11
C VAL A 225 -1.03 5.36 -7.71
N ALA A 226 -0.52 4.81 -6.63
CA ALA A 226 0.83 4.98 -6.15
C ALA A 226 1.49 3.61 -5.96
N LYS A 227 2.83 3.58 -5.92
CA LYS A 227 3.56 2.38 -5.49
C LYS A 227 3.38 2.20 -3.99
N GLY A 228 3.10 0.96 -3.57
CA GLY A 228 3.06 0.56 -2.17
C GLY A 228 4.44 0.27 -1.57
N ASP A 229 5.48 0.53 -2.33
CA ASP A 229 6.86 0.25 -1.97
C ASP A 229 7.32 1.07 -0.76
N PHE A 230 8.00 0.44 0.20
CA PHE A 230 8.58 1.14 1.33
C PHE A 230 9.82 0.48 1.92
N ILE A 231 10.62 1.29 2.61
CA ILE A 231 11.68 0.88 3.52
C ILE A 231 11.42 1.58 4.86
N ARG A 232 11.40 0.80 5.95
CA ARG A 232 11.06 1.29 7.29
C ARG A 232 12.16 0.98 8.29
N MET A 233 12.53 1.96 9.11
CA MET A 233 13.26 1.72 10.35
C MET A 233 12.30 1.11 11.38
N LYS A 234 12.35 -0.20 11.52
CA LYS A 234 11.42 -0.97 12.35
C LYS A 234 11.80 -0.94 13.81
N GLU A 235 13.11 -1.04 14.11
CA GLU A 235 13.62 -1.00 15.48
C GLU A 235 15.02 -0.38 15.53
N ILE A 236 15.22 0.45 16.54
CA ILE A 236 16.54 0.82 17.05
C ILE A 236 16.54 0.48 18.53
N SER A 237 17.51 -0.32 18.98
CA SER A 237 17.68 -0.54 20.42
C SER A 237 19.12 -0.35 20.82
N PHE A 238 19.30 0.29 21.97
CA PHE A 238 20.59 0.53 22.59
C PHE A 238 20.57 0.00 24.01
N GLY A 239 21.53 -0.85 24.34
CA GLY A 239 21.62 -1.47 25.65
C GLY A 239 23.02 -1.37 26.23
N TYR A 240 23.12 -1.50 27.55
CA TYR A 240 24.38 -1.59 28.26
C TYR A 240 24.32 -2.68 29.35
N ASP A 241 25.24 -3.62 29.26
CA ASP A 241 25.44 -4.66 30.25
C ASP A 241 26.56 -4.20 31.23
N PHE A 242 26.19 -3.98 32.46
CA PHE A 242 27.14 -3.46 33.47
C PHE A 242 28.19 -4.52 33.82
N PRO A 243 29.49 -4.14 33.86
CA PRO A 243 30.57 -5.06 34.24
C PRO A 243 30.37 -5.60 35.66
N LYS A 244 30.66 -6.89 35.87
CA LYS A 244 30.53 -7.55 37.19
C LYS A 244 31.22 -6.77 38.32
N LYS A 245 32.39 -6.19 38.08
CA LYS A 245 33.12 -5.41 39.08
C LYS A 245 32.34 -4.19 39.61
N TRP A 246 31.40 -3.65 38.86
CA TRP A 246 30.60 -2.48 39.29
C TRP A 246 29.36 -2.90 40.10
N ILE A 247 28.81 -4.10 39.85
CA ILE A 247 27.57 -4.58 40.45
C ILE A 247 27.80 -5.52 41.63
N GLN A 248 28.97 -6.09 41.75
CA GLN A 248 29.35 -7.02 42.80
C GLN A 248 29.20 -6.43 44.23
N PRO A 249 29.53 -5.14 44.52
CA PRO A 249 29.29 -4.55 45.82
C PRO A 249 27.81 -4.56 46.24
N TRP A 250 26.88 -4.58 45.25
CA TRP A 250 25.46 -4.63 45.49
C TRP A 250 24.89 -6.05 45.53
N LYS A 251 25.76 -7.06 45.52
CA LYS A 251 25.40 -8.49 45.47
C LYS A 251 24.52 -8.87 44.30
N LEU A 252 24.67 -8.19 43.17
CA LEU A 252 23.92 -8.46 41.94
C LEU A 252 24.76 -9.38 41.04
N ASN A 253 24.09 -10.38 40.44
CA ASN A 253 24.68 -11.29 39.46
C ASN A 253 24.75 -10.67 38.06
N ASN A 254 23.72 -9.91 37.70
CA ASN A 254 23.68 -9.16 36.43
C ASN A 254 22.87 -7.88 36.59
N LEU A 255 23.23 -6.88 35.83
CA LEU A 255 22.49 -5.64 35.66
C LEU A 255 22.61 -5.20 34.19
N SER A 256 21.51 -4.94 33.54
CA SER A 256 21.49 -4.35 32.20
C SER A 256 20.36 -3.35 32.02
N LEU A 257 20.61 -2.33 31.20
CA LEU A 257 19.66 -1.32 30.81
C LEU A 257 19.50 -1.34 29.28
N LYS A 258 18.28 -1.37 28.76
CA LYS A 258 17.99 -1.34 27.33
C LYS A 258 16.93 -0.26 27.03
N LEU A 259 17.22 0.63 26.12
CA LEU A 259 16.28 1.53 25.47
C LEU A 259 15.96 0.97 24.08
N GLN A 260 14.69 0.83 23.77
CA GLN A 260 14.20 0.33 22.49
C GLN A 260 13.16 1.29 21.93
N ALA A 261 13.27 1.59 20.65
CA ALA A 261 12.33 2.38 19.90
C ALA A 261 11.87 1.61 18.66
N THR A 262 10.57 1.48 18.46
CA THR A 262 9.99 0.72 17.34
C THR A 262 9.05 1.57 16.49
N ASN A 263 8.86 1.16 15.23
CA ASN A 263 8.01 1.83 14.22
C ASN A 263 8.38 3.31 14.02
N LEU A 264 9.68 3.62 13.92
CA LEU A 264 10.18 4.97 14.04
C LEU A 264 9.82 5.87 12.85
N PHE A 265 10.17 5.47 11.65
CA PHE A 265 9.93 6.26 10.44
C PHE A 265 10.11 5.44 9.17
N LEU A 266 9.52 5.92 8.09
CA LEU A 266 9.79 5.46 6.74
C LEU A 266 11.09 6.09 6.24
N ILE A 267 12.03 5.26 5.78
CA ILE A 267 13.25 5.70 5.10
C ILE A 267 12.92 6.03 3.65
N TYR A 268 12.04 5.23 3.05
CA TYR A 268 11.55 5.40 1.69
C TYR A 268 10.06 5.06 1.61
N ALA A 269 9.31 5.83 0.84
CA ALA A 269 7.96 5.55 0.35
C ALA A 269 7.68 6.40 -0.89
N ASP A 270 6.68 6.02 -1.70
CA ASP A 270 6.28 6.81 -2.87
C ASP A 270 5.77 8.21 -2.45
N LYS A 271 6.24 9.24 -3.13
CA LYS A 271 5.83 10.64 -2.86
C LYS A 271 4.34 10.87 -3.09
N LYS A 272 3.70 10.13 -4.00
CA LYS A 272 2.25 10.19 -4.24
C LYS A 272 1.41 9.83 -3.02
N LEU A 273 1.99 9.10 -2.04
CA LEU A 273 1.31 8.76 -0.79
C LEU A 273 1.13 9.97 0.14
N ASN A 274 1.76 11.12 -0.15
CA ASN A 274 1.63 12.37 0.62
C ASN A 274 1.89 12.21 2.13
N GLY A 275 2.76 11.27 2.51
CA GLY A 275 3.11 10.97 3.89
C GLY A 275 2.19 9.95 4.56
N GLN A 276 1.23 9.39 3.85
CA GLN A 276 0.47 8.23 4.33
C GLN A 276 1.36 6.99 4.36
N ASP A 277 1.07 6.10 5.29
CA ASP A 277 1.86 4.88 5.49
C ASP A 277 1.38 3.77 4.54
N PRO A 278 2.22 3.29 3.59
CA PRO A 278 1.82 2.29 2.61
C PRO A 278 1.46 0.93 3.23
N GLU A 279 1.98 0.59 4.41
CA GLU A 279 1.69 -0.68 5.10
C GLU A 279 0.21 -0.77 5.53
N PHE A 280 -0.47 0.37 5.64
CA PHE A 280 -1.86 0.45 6.14
C PHE A 280 -2.88 0.84 5.09
N PHE A 281 -2.49 0.95 3.83
CA PHE A 281 -3.46 1.09 2.74
C PHE A 281 -4.31 -0.18 2.59
N ASN A 282 -5.54 -0.04 2.12
CA ASN A 282 -6.48 -1.13 1.84
C ASN A 282 -6.94 -1.95 3.06
N THR A 283 -6.82 -1.43 4.27
CA THR A 283 -7.28 -2.10 5.48
C THR A 283 -8.78 -1.91 5.78
N GLY A 284 -9.52 -1.26 4.86
CA GLY A 284 -10.97 -1.12 4.97
C GLY A 284 -11.46 0.01 5.86
N GLY A 285 -10.66 1.04 6.07
CA GLY A 285 -11.02 2.21 6.87
C GLY A 285 -9.88 3.23 6.96
N VAL A 286 -9.99 4.22 7.82
CA VAL A 286 -8.86 5.09 8.16
C VAL A 286 -7.89 4.27 9.00
N ALA A 287 -6.93 3.63 8.35
CA ALA A 287 -5.90 2.87 9.03
C ALA A 287 -4.95 3.82 9.75
N SER A 288 -4.94 3.75 11.06
CA SER A 288 -3.92 4.42 11.85
C SER A 288 -2.64 3.59 11.83
N PRO A 289 -1.49 4.15 11.43
CA PRO A 289 -0.22 3.45 11.53
C PRO A 289 0.05 3.01 12.97
N VAL A 290 0.76 1.89 13.13
CA VAL A 290 1.21 1.47 14.47
C VAL A 290 2.02 2.59 15.09
N PRO A 291 1.67 3.05 16.30
CA PRO A 291 2.34 4.17 16.94
C PRO A 291 3.81 3.88 17.19
N LYS A 292 4.63 4.92 17.18
CA LYS A 292 6.01 4.83 17.66
C LYS A 292 5.98 4.46 19.13
N GLN A 293 6.77 3.44 19.48
CA GLN A 293 6.87 2.97 20.87
C GLN A 293 8.29 3.13 21.38
N PHE A 294 8.40 3.57 22.64
CA PHE A 294 9.66 3.67 23.36
C PHE A 294 9.56 2.82 24.62
N THR A 295 10.49 1.90 24.78
CA THR A 295 10.53 0.98 25.91
C THR A 295 11.86 1.08 26.61
N LEU A 296 11.83 1.33 27.91
CA LEU A 296 13.00 1.24 28.80
C LEU A 296 12.90 -0.05 29.60
N THR A 297 13.92 -0.89 29.50
CA THR A 297 13.98 -2.15 30.22
C THR A 297 15.19 -2.14 31.16
N LEU A 298 14.94 -2.33 32.45
CA LEU A 298 15.95 -2.61 33.46
C LEU A 298 15.86 -4.10 33.81
N ARG A 299 16.97 -4.82 33.66
CA ARG A 299 17.07 -6.22 34.08
C ARG A 299 18.05 -6.33 35.25
N VAL A 300 17.59 -6.87 36.35
CA VAL A 300 18.37 -7.08 37.59
C VAL A 300 18.33 -8.56 37.93
N GLY A 301 19.49 -9.17 38.13
CA GLY A 301 19.62 -10.53 38.62
C GLY A 301 20.25 -10.50 40.00
N LEU A 302 19.64 -11.18 40.97
CA LEU A 302 20.04 -11.35 42.35
C LEU A 302 20.83 -12.64 42.54
#